data_a6a85ac852d036fdeac1fb36352d36a0
#
_entry.id   a6a85ac852d036fdeac1fb36352d36a0
#
_cell.length_a   1.000
_cell.length_b   1.000
_cell.length_c   1.000
_cell.angle_alpha   90.00
_cell.angle_beta   90.00
_cell.angle_gamma   90.00
#
_symmetry.space_group_name_H-M   'P 1'
#
loop_
_entity.id
_entity.type
_entity.pdbx_description
1 polymer ?
#
loop_
_entity_poly.entity_id
_entity_poly.type
_entity_poly.pdbx_seq_one_letter_code
_entity_poly.pdbx_strand_id
1 'polypeptide(L)'
;MHTDSSIVKPPVESFEAIIVGGGMVGTALCALLAQAGMQVALIEAKPAPLSLEHATSKLPAPRVSALTPVSQRLLTHLGAWPAMQKTRVTPYQGMQVWDAEGSGEIAFSADEAGVAVLGHIVENEVTLAALNSQVVDHPNVTPFFGTRLQALQRASGQASS
;
A
#
# COMPACT_ATOMS: atom_id res chain seq x y z
N MET A 1 -2.05 15.56 52.69
CA MET A 1 -2.72 14.61 51.75
C MET A 1 -2.01 14.71 50.43
N HIS A 2 -1.08 13.79 50.17
CA HIS A 2 -0.43 13.66 48.86
C HIS A 2 -1.27 12.69 48.04
N THR A 3 -1.93 13.20 46.99
CA THR A 3 -2.55 12.36 45.98
C THR A 3 -1.46 11.87 45.03
N ASP A 4 -1.05 10.63 45.24
CA ASP A 4 -0.19 9.89 44.32
C ASP A 4 -1.00 9.63 43.04
N SER A 5 -0.76 10.49 42.02
CA SER A 5 -1.24 10.26 40.68
C SER A 5 -0.33 9.22 40.02
N SER A 6 -0.56 7.95 40.33
CA SER A 6 0.03 6.85 39.57
C SER A 6 -0.45 6.96 38.13
N ILE A 7 0.43 7.48 37.24
CA ILE A 7 0.23 7.47 35.79
C ILE A 7 0.19 6.00 35.38
N VAL A 8 -1.02 5.48 35.20
CA VAL A 8 -1.21 4.14 34.61
C VAL A 8 -0.64 4.20 33.19
N LYS A 9 0.54 3.62 32.99
CA LYS A 9 1.15 3.49 31.68
C LYS A 9 0.20 2.64 30.82
N PRO A 10 -0.19 3.13 29.63
CA PRO A 10 -1.07 2.35 28.74
C PRO A 10 -0.41 0.99 28.42
N PRO A 11 -1.21 -0.04 28.20
CA PRO A 11 -0.68 -1.36 27.84
C PRO A 11 0.21 -1.24 26.61
N VAL A 12 1.36 -1.90 26.64
CA VAL A 12 2.27 -1.99 25.50
C VAL A 12 1.81 -3.14 24.63
N GLU A 13 1.38 -2.83 23.43
CA GLU A 13 1.07 -3.83 22.41
C GLU A 13 2.36 -4.25 21.70
N SER A 14 2.46 -5.52 21.34
CA SER A 14 3.63 -6.10 20.67
C SER A 14 3.24 -6.65 19.32
N PHE A 15 4.02 -6.33 18.32
CA PHE A 15 3.85 -6.79 16.93
C PHE A 15 5.17 -7.33 16.40
N GLU A 16 5.09 -8.27 15.46
CA GLU A 16 6.28 -8.78 14.76
C GLU A 16 6.77 -7.79 13.71
N ALA A 17 5.86 -6.98 13.15
CA ALA A 17 6.18 -5.90 12.24
C ALA A 17 5.28 -4.67 12.49
N ILE A 18 5.87 -3.49 12.35
CA ILE A 18 5.14 -2.22 12.40
C ILE A 18 5.39 -1.48 11.09
N ILE A 19 4.32 -1.21 10.34
CA ILE A 19 4.38 -0.47 9.08
C ILE A 19 3.85 0.94 9.33
N VAL A 20 4.66 1.93 8.99
CA VAL A 20 4.30 3.35 9.11
C VAL A 20 4.03 3.92 7.73
N GLY A 21 2.78 4.27 7.47
CA GLY A 21 2.26 4.76 6.20
C GLY A 21 1.41 3.72 5.48
N GLY A 22 0.10 3.97 5.44
CA GLY A 22 -0.93 3.17 4.75
C GLY A 22 -1.14 3.58 3.30
N GLY A 23 -0.09 3.97 2.58
CA GLY A 23 -0.10 4.12 1.12
C GLY A 23 -0.04 2.78 0.40
N MET A 24 -0.07 2.78 -0.95
CA MET A 24 -0.07 1.54 -1.75
C MET A 24 1.06 0.57 -1.36
N VAL A 25 2.27 1.08 -1.16
CA VAL A 25 3.45 0.24 -0.83
C VAL A 25 3.34 -0.32 0.59
N GLY A 26 3.03 0.53 1.58
CA GLY A 26 2.91 0.08 2.98
C GLY A 26 1.76 -0.91 3.16
N THR A 27 0.60 -0.65 2.54
CA THR A 27 -0.55 -1.56 2.61
C THR A 27 -0.26 -2.89 1.89
N ALA A 28 0.43 -2.87 0.75
CA ALA A 28 0.84 -4.10 0.07
C ALA A 28 1.82 -4.93 0.92
N LEU A 29 2.81 -4.28 1.55
CA LEU A 29 3.73 -4.96 2.46
C LEU A 29 3.00 -5.51 3.70
N CYS A 30 2.07 -4.74 4.26
CA CYS A 30 1.22 -5.19 5.36
C CYS A 30 0.46 -6.48 4.99
N ALA A 31 -0.19 -6.50 3.83
CA ALA A 31 -0.91 -7.67 3.34
C ALA A 31 0.03 -8.89 3.15
N LEU A 32 1.21 -8.69 2.58
CA LEU A 32 2.20 -9.77 2.41
C LEU A 32 2.63 -10.39 3.75
N LEU A 33 3.00 -9.56 4.72
CA LEU A 33 3.46 -10.03 6.03
C LEU A 33 2.32 -10.71 6.80
N ALA A 34 1.11 -10.15 6.72
CA ALA A 34 -0.07 -10.74 7.35
C ALA A 34 -0.44 -12.10 6.74
N GLN A 35 -0.37 -12.25 5.40
CA GLN A 35 -0.56 -13.53 4.71
C GLN A 35 0.54 -14.56 5.05
N ALA A 36 1.74 -14.09 5.38
CA ALA A 36 2.81 -14.94 5.90
C ALA A 36 2.63 -15.35 7.38
N GLY A 37 1.54 -14.92 8.02
CA GLY A 37 1.20 -15.28 9.41
C GLY A 37 1.71 -14.31 10.47
N MET A 38 2.40 -13.23 10.09
CA MET A 38 2.95 -12.25 11.04
C MET A 38 1.86 -11.35 11.63
N GLN A 39 1.99 -11.01 12.91
CA GLN A 39 1.17 -9.98 13.58
C GLN A 39 1.71 -8.58 13.22
N VAL A 40 0.93 -7.82 12.45
CA VAL A 40 1.37 -6.55 11.85
C VAL A 40 0.54 -5.39 12.37
N ALA A 41 1.21 -4.34 12.84
CA ALA A 41 0.57 -3.02 13.07
C ALA A 41 0.72 -2.17 11.80
N LEU A 42 -0.39 -1.57 11.33
CA LEU A 42 -0.40 -0.59 10.25
C LEU A 42 -0.77 0.78 10.79
N ILE A 43 0.18 1.71 10.83
CA ILE A 43 -0.02 3.09 11.32
C ILE A 43 -0.24 4.01 10.11
N GLU A 44 -1.39 4.68 10.07
CA GLU A 44 -1.76 5.61 8.99
C GLU A 44 -2.33 6.91 9.56
N ALA A 45 -1.82 8.03 9.07
CA ALA A 45 -2.22 9.35 9.52
C ALA A 45 -3.63 9.76 9.07
N LYS A 46 -4.12 9.21 7.97
CA LYS A 46 -5.51 9.42 7.53
C LYS A 46 -6.48 8.76 8.50
N PRO A 47 -7.64 9.39 8.78
CA PRO A 47 -8.56 8.92 9.82
C PRO A 47 -9.34 7.66 9.46
N ALA A 48 -9.37 7.29 8.18
CA ALA A 48 -10.08 6.11 7.72
C ALA A 48 -9.43 5.51 6.46
N PRO A 49 -9.61 4.20 6.21
CA PRO A 49 -9.18 3.58 4.98
C PRO A 49 -9.99 4.08 3.78
N LEU A 50 -9.36 4.17 2.63
CA LEU A 50 -10.05 4.42 1.37
C LEU A 50 -10.83 3.17 0.96
N SER A 51 -12.12 3.31 0.69
CA SER A 51 -12.98 2.20 0.22
C SER A 51 -13.11 2.18 -1.31
N LEU A 52 -13.42 1.01 -1.87
CA LEU A 52 -13.71 0.86 -3.30
C LEU A 52 -14.97 1.65 -3.70
N GLU A 53 -15.99 1.70 -2.85
CA GLU A 53 -17.18 2.49 -3.09
C GLU A 53 -16.83 3.97 -3.28
N HIS A 54 -15.99 4.52 -2.41
CA HIS A 54 -15.51 5.90 -2.54
C HIS A 54 -14.72 6.12 -3.83
N ALA A 55 -13.83 5.20 -4.19
CA ALA A 55 -13.02 5.30 -5.40
C ALA A 55 -13.87 5.18 -6.69
N THR A 56 -15.01 4.49 -6.65
CA THR A 56 -15.92 4.32 -7.79
C THR A 56 -16.95 5.43 -7.93
N SER A 57 -17.35 6.07 -6.84
CA SER A 57 -18.40 7.10 -6.81
C SER A 57 -18.00 8.43 -7.44
N LYS A 58 -16.71 8.62 -7.72
CA LYS A 58 -16.14 9.86 -8.28
C LYS A 58 -15.71 9.71 -9.72
N LEU A 59 -15.53 10.84 -10.38
CA LEU A 59 -14.78 10.91 -11.64
C LEU A 59 -13.36 10.33 -11.41
N PRO A 60 -12.72 9.79 -12.48
CA PRO A 60 -11.37 9.25 -12.37
C PRO A 60 -10.41 10.22 -11.69
N ALA A 61 -9.66 9.72 -10.74
CA ALA A 61 -8.66 10.52 -10.03
C ALA A 61 -7.50 10.90 -10.97
N PRO A 62 -6.95 12.12 -10.85
CA PRO A 62 -5.89 12.57 -11.75
C PRO A 62 -4.56 11.83 -11.54
N ARG A 63 -4.38 11.17 -10.39
CA ARG A 63 -3.19 10.39 -10.09
C ARG A 63 -3.38 8.93 -10.51
N VAL A 64 -2.65 8.53 -11.53
CA VAL A 64 -2.60 7.16 -12.02
C VAL A 64 -1.20 6.60 -11.91
N SER A 65 -1.09 5.28 -11.93
CA SER A 65 0.18 4.56 -12.02
C SER A 65 0.15 3.59 -13.19
N ALA A 66 1.26 3.49 -13.91
CA ALA A 66 1.52 2.45 -14.88
C ALA A 66 2.04 1.21 -14.14
N LEU A 67 1.17 0.25 -13.93
CA LEU A 67 1.50 -0.99 -13.24
C LEU A 67 2.11 -1.98 -14.22
N THR A 68 3.30 -2.48 -13.89
CA THR A 68 3.98 -3.50 -14.67
C THR A 68 3.34 -4.88 -14.48
N PRO A 69 3.60 -5.87 -15.34
CA PRO A 69 3.14 -7.25 -15.14
C PRO A 69 3.60 -7.85 -13.81
N VAL A 70 4.76 -7.42 -13.27
CA VAL A 70 5.24 -7.85 -11.95
C VAL A 70 4.33 -7.31 -10.86
N SER A 71 3.99 -6.01 -10.91
CA SER A 71 3.06 -5.38 -9.97
C SER A 71 1.67 -6.02 -10.03
N GLN A 72 1.19 -6.33 -11.24
CA GLN A 72 -0.08 -7.04 -11.43
C GLN A 72 -0.06 -8.41 -10.76
N ARG A 73 1.00 -9.20 -10.95
CA ARG A 73 1.15 -10.53 -10.28
C ARG A 73 1.13 -10.40 -8.76
N LEU A 74 1.84 -9.42 -8.21
CA LEU A 74 1.81 -9.14 -6.78
C LEU A 74 0.40 -8.82 -6.29
N LEU A 75 -0.30 -7.89 -6.96
CA LEU A 75 -1.67 -7.49 -6.60
C LEU A 75 -2.67 -8.65 -6.76
N THR A 76 -2.43 -9.54 -7.71
CA THR A 76 -3.20 -10.78 -7.87
C THR A 76 -2.95 -11.73 -6.71
N HIS A 77 -1.70 -11.94 -6.34
CA HIS A 77 -1.31 -12.77 -5.18
C HIS A 77 -1.94 -12.24 -3.88
N LEU A 78 -1.95 -10.94 -3.69
CA LEU A 78 -2.58 -10.27 -2.54
C LEU A 78 -4.11 -10.31 -2.56
N GLY A 79 -4.76 -10.73 -3.65
CA GLY A 79 -6.22 -10.75 -3.79
C GLY A 79 -6.83 -9.40 -4.17
N ALA A 80 -6.04 -8.35 -4.39
CA ALA A 80 -6.52 -7.00 -4.72
C ALA A 80 -6.92 -6.85 -6.20
N TRP A 81 -6.23 -7.54 -7.11
CA TRP A 81 -6.40 -7.37 -8.56
C TRP A 81 -7.81 -7.59 -9.09
N PRO A 82 -8.58 -8.62 -8.66
CA PRO A 82 -9.96 -8.82 -9.15
C PRO A 82 -10.89 -7.64 -8.86
N ALA A 83 -10.73 -7.00 -7.70
CA ALA A 83 -11.51 -5.81 -7.34
C ALA A 83 -11.13 -4.60 -8.21
N MET A 84 -9.83 -4.42 -8.48
CA MET A 84 -9.33 -3.38 -9.38
C MET A 84 -9.89 -3.53 -10.80
N GLN A 85 -9.87 -4.76 -11.36
CA GLN A 85 -10.40 -5.05 -12.70
C GLN A 85 -11.90 -4.72 -12.83
N LYS A 86 -12.68 -4.98 -11.80
CA LYS A 86 -14.12 -4.64 -11.76
C LYS A 86 -14.37 -3.13 -11.67
N THR A 87 -13.36 -2.37 -11.28
CA THR A 87 -13.46 -0.91 -11.13
C THR A 87 -13.00 -0.21 -12.40
N ARG A 88 -11.71 0.09 -12.53
CA ARG A 88 -11.13 0.77 -13.68
C ARG A 88 -9.66 0.37 -13.85
N VAL A 89 -9.38 -0.45 -14.84
CA VAL A 89 -8.03 -0.88 -15.23
C VAL A 89 -7.93 -0.80 -16.74
N THR A 90 -6.98 -0.06 -17.26
CA THR A 90 -6.79 0.11 -18.71
C THR A 90 -5.44 -0.48 -19.13
N PRO A 91 -5.40 -1.51 -19.97
CA PRO A 91 -4.16 -2.02 -20.53
C PRO A 91 -3.52 -0.99 -21.48
N TYR A 92 -2.19 -0.97 -21.55
CA TYR A 92 -1.48 -0.20 -22.56
C TYR A 92 -0.46 -1.07 -23.31
N GLN A 93 -0.33 -0.81 -24.61
CA GLN A 93 0.53 -1.57 -25.53
C GLN A 93 1.71 -0.75 -26.05
N GLY A 94 1.70 0.54 -25.82
CA GLY A 94 2.79 1.44 -26.21
C GLY A 94 3.10 2.44 -25.11
N MET A 95 4.36 2.82 -25.00
CA MET A 95 4.83 3.89 -24.13
C MET A 95 5.89 4.69 -24.89
N GLN A 96 5.75 5.99 -24.90
CA GLN A 96 6.69 6.92 -25.47
C GLN A 96 7.14 7.90 -24.38
N VAL A 97 8.43 8.04 -24.23
CA VAL A 97 9.04 8.93 -23.24
C VAL A 97 10.01 9.84 -23.95
N TRP A 98 9.90 11.13 -23.75
CA TRP A 98 10.80 12.13 -24.31
C TRP A 98 11.32 13.05 -23.23
N ASP A 99 12.51 13.59 -23.47
CA ASP A 99 13.07 14.62 -22.62
C ASP A 99 12.45 15.98 -22.97
N ALA A 100 11.95 16.69 -21.96
CA ALA A 100 11.33 18.00 -22.15
C ALA A 100 12.32 19.09 -22.55
N GLU A 101 13.62 18.93 -22.23
CA GLU A 101 14.69 19.91 -22.49
C GLU A 101 15.68 19.44 -23.56
N GLY A 102 15.57 18.18 -24.02
CA GLY A 102 16.48 17.56 -24.97
C GLY A 102 15.78 16.97 -26.18
N SER A 103 16.59 16.34 -27.06
CA SER A 103 16.11 15.62 -28.24
C SER A 103 16.00 14.10 -28.02
N GLY A 104 16.17 13.64 -26.78
CA GLY A 104 16.10 12.23 -26.43
C GLY A 104 14.66 11.73 -26.43
N GLU A 105 14.39 10.66 -27.17
CA GLU A 105 13.11 9.97 -27.19
C GLU A 105 13.35 8.47 -27.12
N ILE A 106 12.52 7.77 -26.36
CA ILE A 106 12.50 6.32 -26.30
C ILE A 106 11.06 5.82 -26.38
N ALA A 107 10.82 4.83 -27.22
CA ALA A 107 9.51 4.19 -27.36
C ALA A 107 9.60 2.71 -27.00
N PHE A 108 8.54 2.19 -26.43
CA PHE A 108 8.36 0.77 -26.12
C PHE A 108 7.06 0.30 -26.73
N SER A 109 7.08 -0.88 -27.32
CA SER A 109 5.91 -1.53 -27.90
C SER A 109 5.74 -2.94 -27.33
N ALA A 110 4.50 -3.33 -27.08
CA ALA A 110 4.16 -4.69 -26.64
C ALA A 110 4.53 -5.72 -27.72
N ASP A 111 4.37 -5.36 -29.00
CA ASP A 111 4.71 -6.22 -30.13
C ASP A 111 6.21 -6.48 -30.21
N GLU A 112 7.05 -5.46 -30.04
CA GLU A 112 8.50 -5.59 -29.99
C GLU A 112 8.98 -6.40 -28.79
N ALA A 113 8.28 -6.28 -27.66
CA ALA A 113 8.56 -7.05 -26.45
C ALA A 113 7.99 -8.48 -26.49
N GLY A 114 7.21 -8.86 -27.52
CA GLY A 114 6.58 -10.17 -27.62
C GLY A 114 5.54 -10.46 -26.55
N VAL A 115 4.86 -9.43 -26.03
CA VAL A 115 3.86 -9.53 -24.96
C VAL A 115 2.51 -8.95 -25.42
N ALA A 116 1.41 -9.36 -24.81
CA ALA A 116 0.10 -8.85 -25.14
C ALA A 116 -0.11 -7.39 -24.69
N VAL A 117 0.48 -7.01 -23.56
CA VAL A 117 0.42 -5.67 -22.98
C VAL A 117 1.72 -5.36 -22.25
N LEU A 118 2.13 -4.09 -22.24
CA LEU A 118 3.28 -3.63 -21.44
C LEU A 118 2.91 -3.49 -19.97
N GLY A 119 1.64 -3.24 -19.68
CA GLY A 119 1.14 -3.09 -18.32
C GLY A 119 -0.27 -2.49 -18.32
N HIS A 120 -0.64 -1.91 -17.17
CA HIS A 120 -1.97 -1.36 -16.96
C HIS A 120 -1.89 0.02 -16.29
N ILE A 121 -2.68 0.97 -16.81
CA ILE A 121 -2.89 2.26 -16.15
C ILE A 121 -4.04 2.09 -15.15
N VAL A 122 -3.79 2.44 -13.90
CA VAL A 122 -4.77 2.34 -12.82
C VAL A 122 -4.68 3.56 -11.91
N GLU A 123 -5.81 4.06 -11.46
CA GLU A 123 -5.85 5.12 -10.45
C GLU A 123 -5.23 4.65 -9.13
N ASN A 124 -4.42 5.52 -8.53
CA ASN A 124 -3.79 5.21 -7.25
C ASN A 124 -4.83 4.96 -6.14
N GLU A 125 -5.97 5.66 -6.19
CA GLU A 125 -7.08 5.47 -5.25
C GLU A 125 -7.73 4.09 -5.40
N VAL A 126 -7.92 3.60 -6.62
CA VAL A 126 -8.47 2.26 -6.89
C VAL A 126 -7.51 1.18 -6.37
N THR A 127 -6.21 1.33 -6.64
CA THR A 127 -5.20 0.39 -6.16
C THR A 127 -5.15 0.37 -4.62
N LEU A 128 -5.14 1.55 -4.00
CA LEU A 128 -5.10 1.65 -2.53
C LEU A 128 -6.39 1.09 -1.89
N ALA A 129 -7.55 1.41 -2.45
CA ALA A 129 -8.83 0.90 -1.93
C ALA A 129 -8.92 -0.62 -2.01
N ALA A 130 -8.47 -1.21 -3.12
CA ALA A 130 -8.42 -2.65 -3.29
C ALA A 130 -7.43 -3.33 -2.31
N LEU A 131 -6.29 -2.69 -2.02
CA LEU A 131 -5.34 -3.17 -1.01
C LEU A 131 -5.91 -3.04 0.41
N ASN A 132 -6.57 -1.91 0.73
CA ASN A 132 -7.21 -1.73 2.02
C ASN A 132 -8.22 -2.83 2.34
N SER A 133 -9.00 -3.27 1.35
CA SER A 133 -9.96 -4.37 1.54
C SER A 133 -9.31 -5.71 1.90
N GLN A 134 -8.00 -5.87 1.69
CA GLN A 134 -7.25 -7.07 2.05
C GLN A 134 -6.66 -7.01 3.47
N VAL A 135 -6.57 -5.83 4.07
CA VAL A 135 -5.87 -5.65 5.36
C VAL A 135 -6.78 -5.21 6.50
N VAL A 136 -7.86 -4.47 6.22
CA VAL A 136 -8.68 -3.83 7.27
C VAL A 136 -9.30 -4.85 8.22
N ASP A 137 -9.79 -5.96 7.69
CA ASP A 137 -10.43 -7.04 8.47
C ASP A 137 -9.55 -8.30 8.55
N HIS A 138 -8.27 -8.19 8.20
CA HIS A 138 -7.36 -9.34 8.24
C HIS A 138 -7.00 -9.69 9.70
N PRO A 139 -7.13 -10.95 10.15
CA PRO A 139 -6.95 -11.33 11.56
C PRO A 139 -5.55 -11.05 12.11
N ASN A 140 -4.54 -10.96 11.26
CA ASN A 140 -3.16 -10.68 11.63
C ASN A 140 -2.78 -9.20 11.48
N VAL A 141 -3.73 -8.30 11.20
CA VAL A 141 -3.47 -6.86 11.07
C VAL A 141 -4.22 -6.09 12.13
N THR A 142 -3.50 -5.22 12.82
CA THR A 142 -4.10 -4.19 13.69
C THR A 142 -3.88 -2.82 13.05
N PRO A 143 -4.93 -2.23 12.44
CA PRO A 143 -4.81 -0.92 11.81
C PRO A 143 -5.01 0.20 12.83
N PHE A 144 -4.11 1.18 12.80
CA PHE A 144 -4.17 2.42 13.58
C PHE A 144 -4.34 3.61 12.64
N PHE A 145 -5.58 3.83 12.20
CA PHE A 145 -5.93 5.01 11.40
C PHE A 145 -6.01 6.28 12.25
N GLY A 146 -5.76 7.45 11.65
CA GLY A 146 -5.71 8.73 12.37
C GLY A 146 -4.51 8.87 13.30
N THR A 147 -3.54 7.98 13.19
CA THR A 147 -2.40 7.86 14.10
C THR A 147 -1.10 8.24 13.42
N ARG A 148 -0.26 9.00 14.11
CA ARG A 148 1.07 9.41 13.64
C ARG A 148 2.15 8.86 14.54
N LEU A 149 3.23 8.33 13.95
CA LEU A 149 4.43 7.96 14.69
C LEU A 149 5.03 9.21 15.34
N GLN A 150 5.21 9.21 16.65
CA GLN A 150 5.82 10.31 17.40
C GLN A 150 7.32 10.13 17.57
N ALA A 151 7.74 8.93 17.92
CA ALA A 151 9.14 8.61 18.17
C ALA A 151 9.41 7.11 17.94
N LEU A 152 10.64 6.83 17.57
CA LEU A 152 11.17 5.47 17.50
C LEU A 152 12.34 5.36 18.47
N GLN A 153 12.26 4.44 19.40
CA GLN A 153 13.35 4.13 20.33
C GLN A 153 13.85 2.72 20.06
N ARG A 154 15.12 2.59 19.82
CA ARG A 154 15.76 1.28 19.73
C ARG A 154 16.10 0.80 21.12
N ALA A 155 15.64 -0.37 21.51
CA ALA A 155 16.13 -1.02 22.72
C ALA A 155 17.64 -1.24 22.57
N SER A 156 18.44 -0.70 23.49
CA SER A 156 19.86 -1.00 23.57
C SER A 156 20.01 -2.47 23.92
N GLY A 157 20.24 -3.32 22.90
CA GLY A 157 20.52 -4.73 23.13
C GLY A 157 21.82 -4.85 23.95
N GLN A 158 21.76 -5.54 25.06
CA GLN A 158 22.96 -6.12 25.63
C GLN A 158 23.54 -7.07 24.57
N ALA A 159 24.71 -6.71 24.05
CA ALA A 159 25.50 -7.66 23.29
C ALA A 159 25.81 -8.82 24.25
N SER A 160 25.18 -9.97 24.01
CA SER A 160 25.55 -11.20 24.68
C SER A 160 26.97 -11.53 24.23
N SER A 161 27.88 -11.50 25.19
CA SER A 161 29.27 -11.97 25.06
C SER A 161 29.29 -13.46 24.80
#